data_679579fdcdaba74d54258971ca208c13
#
_entry.id   679579fdcdaba74d54258971ca208c13
#
_cell.length_a   1.000
_cell.length_b   1.000
_cell.length_c   1.000
_cell.angle_alpha   90.00
_cell.angle_beta   90.00
_cell.angle_gamma   90.00
#
_symmetry.space_group_name_H-M   'P 1'
#
loop_
_entity.id
_entity.type
_entity.pdbx_description
1 polymer ?
#
loop_
_entity_poly.entity_id
_entity_poly.type
_entity_poly.pdbx_seq_one_letter_code
_entity_poly.pdbx_strand_id
1 'polypeptide(L)'
;MSTTSTQLQSDIKGVEFADLGKKRIEWANQSMKVLQIIRKEFIKNQPLKGMRIAACLHVTAETANLAICLRDGGADVVLCASNPLSTQDDVAASLVRDHNIGVFAIKGEDNDTYYNHILAALDHKPHITMDDGADLVTILHTKRQDALNGVIGGTEETTTGVIRLRAMAKEGVLQYPIVAVNDADTKHLFDNRYGTGQSTIDGIIRATNFLLAGSKFVIAGYGWCGRGLASRARGAGAEVIITEVDPTKALEAAMDGFRVMTMAEAAKLGDVFCTVTGNKSVITKDHIEVMKNGAIISNSGHFNVEIDIPALDKMSSSKRTTRNFVDEYCFADQSLSVEYMVKNHSTLEKRVYRVPEELDKRVAKLKLESMGIKIDKLTPEQEEYQAGWSEGT
;
A
#
# COMPACT_ATOMS: atom_id res chain seq x y z
N MET A 1 -20.20 -15.02 44.32
CA MET A 1 -20.76 -14.21 43.23
C MET A 1 -20.07 -14.66 41.94
N SER A 2 -20.80 -15.37 41.09
CA SER A 2 -20.30 -15.86 39.83
C SER A 2 -20.08 -14.67 38.87
N THR A 3 -18.85 -14.31 38.63
CA THR A 3 -18.51 -13.40 37.53
C THR A 3 -18.72 -14.16 36.23
N THR A 4 -19.85 -13.96 35.59
CA THR A 4 -20.05 -14.29 34.19
C THR A 4 -19.00 -13.52 33.41
N SER A 5 -17.93 -14.19 33.00
CA SER A 5 -17.02 -13.66 31.97
C SER A 5 -17.87 -13.51 30.70
N THR A 6 -18.26 -12.31 30.38
CA THR A 6 -18.80 -12.01 29.06
C THR A 6 -17.71 -12.43 28.06
N GLN A 7 -17.99 -13.48 27.30
CA GLN A 7 -17.06 -13.96 26.29
C GLN A 7 -16.81 -12.79 25.34
N LEU A 8 -15.56 -12.39 25.16
CA LEU A 8 -15.18 -11.30 24.28
C LEU A 8 -15.64 -11.65 22.87
N GLN A 9 -16.52 -10.83 22.30
CA GLN A 9 -16.97 -11.02 20.92
C GLN A 9 -15.82 -10.64 19.99
N SER A 10 -15.49 -11.53 19.07
CA SER A 10 -14.42 -11.35 18.07
C SER A 10 -14.71 -12.23 16.87
N ASP A 11 -14.34 -11.77 15.70
CA ASP A 11 -14.32 -12.56 14.47
C ASP A 11 -12.95 -12.38 13.80
N ILE A 12 -12.14 -13.41 13.90
CA ILE A 12 -10.75 -13.48 13.43
C ILE A 12 -10.48 -14.82 12.77
N LYS A 13 -9.44 -14.92 11.98
CA LYS A 13 -9.08 -16.15 11.27
C LYS A 13 -8.85 -17.36 12.18
N GLY A 14 -8.29 -17.15 13.38
CA GLY A 14 -8.06 -18.18 14.39
C GLY A 14 -7.06 -17.73 15.45
N VAL A 15 -7.17 -18.27 16.67
CA VAL A 15 -6.31 -17.91 17.80
C VAL A 15 -4.98 -18.65 17.80
N GLU A 16 -4.82 -19.70 17.00
CA GLU A 16 -3.60 -20.50 16.87
C GLU A 16 -2.41 -19.70 16.34
N PHE A 17 -2.66 -18.60 15.67
CA PHE A 17 -1.61 -17.71 15.13
C PHE A 17 -1.04 -16.73 16.17
N ALA A 18 -1.59 -16.67 17.37
CA ALA A 18 -1.29 -15.64 18.36
C ALA A 18 0.17 -15.59 18.82
N ASP A 19 0.88 -16.73 18.86
CA ASP A 19 2.30 -16.76 19.30
C ASP A 19 3.21 -15.97 18.34
N LEU A 20 2.92 -16.00 17.04
CA LEU A 20 3.63 -15.19 16.06
C LEU A 20 3.27 -13.71 16.21
N GLY A 21 1.98 -13.41 16.35
CA GLY A 21 1.46 -12.06 16.55
C GLY A 21 2.05 -11.39 17.78
N LYS A 22 2.14 -12.12 18.90
CA LYS A 22 2.78 -11.63 20.13
C LYS A 22 4.21 -11.16 19.86
N LYS A 23 5.01 -11.97 19.17
CA LYS A 23 6.40 -11.61 18.83
C LYS A 23 6.48 -10.38 17.95
N ARG A 24 5.57 -10.22 16.99
CA ARG A 24 5.49 -9.02 16.11
C ARG A 24 5.12 -7.79 16.91
N ILE A 25 4.13 -7.85 17.79
CA ILE A 25 3.71 -6.75 18.67
C ILE A 25 4.88 -6.32 19.56
N GLU A 26 5.56 -7.27 20.20
CA GLU A 26 6.72 -7.01 21.04
C GLU A 26 7.88 -6.38 20.24
N TRP A 27 8.11 -6.85 19.01
CA TRP A 27 9.14 -6.27 18.13
C TRP A 27 8.82 -4.83 17.76
N ALA A 28 7.61 -4.55 17.28
CA ALA A 28 7.18 -3.20 16.92
C ALA A 28 7.27 -2.24 18.12
N ASN A 29 6.88 -2.71 19.30
CA ASN A 29 6.94 -1.93 20.54
C ASN A 29 8.34 -1.38 20.84
N GLN A 30 9.41 -2.09 20.46
CA GLN A 30 10.80 -1.65 20.72
C GLN A 30 11.11 -0.29 20.07
N SER A 31 10.49 0.00 18.91
CA SER A 31 10.68 1.24 18.16
C SER A 31 9.71 2.36 18.58
N MET A 32 8.61 2.02 19.30
CA MET A 32 7.52 2.94 19.63
C MET A 32 7.75 3.67 20.99
N LYS A 33 8.90 4.34 21.12
CA LYS A 33 9.34 4.93 22.42
C LYS A 33 8.37 5.97 22.97
N VAL A 34 7.79 6.82 22.12
CA VAL A 34 6.80 7.83 22.55
C VAL A 34 5.56 7.16 23.10
N LEU A 35 5.03 6.15 22.39
CA LEU A 35 3.86 5.41 22.85
C LEU A 35 4.14 4.68 24.18
N GLN A 36 5.36 4.15 24.38
CA GLN A 36 5.75 3.55 25.65
C GLN A 36 5.72 4.54 26.82
N ILE A 37 6.11 5.81 26.58
CA ILE A 37 6.04 6.89 27.59
C ILE A 37 4.57 7.18 27.91
N ILE A 38 3.76 7.42 26.87
CA ILE A 38 2.31 7.68 27.01
C ILE A 38 1.62 6.52 27.76
N ARG A 39 1.93 5.28 27.41
CA ARG A 39 1.38 4.10 28.06
C ARG A 39 1.66 4.06 29.55
N LYS A 40 2.89 4.43 29.98
CA LYS A 40 3.23 4.52 31.43
C LYS A 40 2.38 5.55 32.14
N GLU A 41 2.16 6.71 31.52
CA GLU A 41 1.29 7.75 32.05
C GLU A 41 -0.17 7.31 32.10
N PHE A 42 -0.65 6.62 31.05
CA PHE A 42 -2.00 6.09 30.98
C PHE A 42 -2.30 5.02 32.05
N ILE A 43 -1.36 4.11 32.27
CA ILE A 43 -1.44 3.11 33.37
C ILE A 43 -1.58 3.80 34.71
N LYS A 44 -0.79 4.87 34.95
CA LYS A 44 -0.80 5.61 36.22
C LYS A 44 -2.08 6.43 36.41
N ASN A 45 -2.50 7.15 35.39
CA ASN A 45 -3.53 8.17 35.49
C ASN A 45 -4.93 7.67 35.12
N GLN A 46 -5.04 6.53 34.42
CA GLN A 46 -6.30 5.94 33.94
C GLN A 46 -7.22 6.95 33.25
N PRO A 47 -6.74 7.74 32.25
CA PRO A 47 -7.52 8.85 31.67
C PRO A 47 -8.74 8.38 30.88
N LEU A 48 -8.77 7.10 30.45
CA LEU A 48 -9.83 6.52 29.64
C LEU A 48 -10.75 5.59 30.44
N LYS A 49 -10.67 5.63 31.77
CA LYS A 49 -11.47 4.74 32.63
C LYS A 49 -12.96 4.85 32.33
N GLY A 50 -13.57 3.74 31.97
CA GLY A 50 -15.00 3.63 31.66
C GLY A 50 -15.37 4.08 30.25
N MET A 51 -14.41 4.48 29.41
CA MET A 51 -14.64 4.77 28.00
C MET A 51 -14.68 3.49 27.16
N ARG A 52 -15.66 3.39 26.29
CA ARG A 52 -15.70 2.38 25.21
C ARG A 52 -15.21 3.03 23.94
N ILE A 53 -14.25 2.38 23.28
CA ILE A 53 -13.66 2.86 22.03
C ILE A 53 -13.87 1.81 20.94
N ALA A 54 -14.46 2.21 19.82
CA ALA A 54 -14.43 1.43 18.60
C ALA A 54 -13.39 2.04 17.66
N ALA A 55 -12.42 1.23 17.25
CA ALA A 55 -11.33 1.63 16.39
C ALA A 55 -11.40 0.86 15.06
N CYS A 56 -11.55 1.58 13.95
CA CYS A 56 -11.48 1.08 12.59
C CYS A 56 -10.16 1.50 11.99
N LEU A 57 -9.15 0.62 12.14
CA LEU A 57 -7.75 0.90 11.80
C LEU A 57 -7.14 -0.30 11.09
N HIS A 58 -6.00 -0.11 10.42
CA HIS A 58 -5.22 -1.24 9.90
C HIS A 58 -4.76 -2.14 11.06
N VAL A 59 -5.12 -3.42 11.06
CA VAL A 59 -4.80 -4.37 12.15
C VAL A 59 -3.35 -4.85 12.01
N THR A 60 -2.42 -4.00 12.41
CA THR A 60 -0.97 -4.24 12.36
C THR A 60 -0.36 -4.32 13.76
N ALA A 61 0.90 -4.71 13.85
CA ALA A 61 1.63 -4.77 15.12
C ALA A 61 1.74 -3.39 15.81
N GLU A 62 1.80 -2.32 15.04
CA GLU A 62 1.85 -0.94 15.52
C GLU A 62 0.49 -0.53 16.10
N THR A 63 -0.59 -0.77 15.38
CA THR A 63 -1.97 -0.53 15.84
C THR A 63 -2.30 -1.36 17.09
N ALA A 64 -1.79 -2.59 17.16
CA ALA A 64 -1.94 -3.41 18.36
C ALA A 64 -1.32 -2.75 19.61
N ASN A 65 -0.14 -2.15 19.48
CA ASN A 65 0.49 -1.43 20.58
C ASN A 65 -0.33 -0.18 20.99
N LEU A 66 -0.95 0.50 20.04
CA LEU A 66 -1.88 1.61 20.34
C LEU A 66 -3.11 1.09 21.10
N ALA A 67 -3.77 0.05 20.61
CA ALA A 67 -4.94 -0.54 21.26
C ALA A 67 -4.62 -1.02 22.70
N ILE A 68 -3.47 -1.64 22.90
CA ILE A 68 -2.96 -2.03 24.22
C ILE A 68 -2.75 -0.80 25.12
N CYS A 69 -2.20 0.29 24.58
CA CYS A 69 -2.02 1.54 25.34
C CYS A 69 -3.36 2.14 25.81
N LEU A 70 -4.35 2.17 24.93
CA LEU A 70 -5.70 2.67 25.23
C LEU A 70 -6.38 1.81 26.32
N ARG A 71 -6.32 0.48 26.16
CA ARG A 71 -6.83 -0.47 27.18
C ARG A 71 -6.15 -0.28 28.52
N ASP A 72 -4.83 -0.15 28.54
CA ASP A 72 -4.07 0.06 29.77
C ASP A 72 -4.36 1.42 30.41
N GLY A 73 -4.84 2.38 29.63
CA GLY A 73 -5.39 3.67 30.09
C GLY A 73 -6.81 3.59 30.65
N GLY A 74 -7.40 2.39 30.70
CA GLY A 74 -8.73 2.13 31.29
C GLY A 74 -9.86 2.04 30.28
N ALA A 75 -9.59 2.12 28.98
CA ALA A 75 -10.63 1.98 27.96
C ALA A 75 -11.03 0.51 27.75
N ASP A 76 -12.29 0.30 27.40
CA ASP A 76 -12.77 -0.92 26.77
C ASP A 76 -12.72 -0.73 25.26
N VAL A 77 -11.85 -1.49 24.58
CA VAL A 77 -11.47 -1.28 23.18
C VAL A 77 -11.91 -2.45 22.32
N VAL A 78 -12.55 -2.15 21.21
CA VAL A 78 -12.76 -3.09 20.11
C VAL A 78 -12.13 -2.53 18.84
N LEU A 79 -11.61 -3.42 17.98
CA LEU A 79 -10.91 -3.08 16.77
C LEU A 79 -11.55 -3.79 15.59
N CYS A 80 -11.78 -3.08 14.48
CA CYS A 80 -12.09 -3.66 13.18
C CYS A 80 -11.11 -3.12 12.13
N ALA A 81 -11.00 -3.81 11.00
CA ALA A 81 -10.11 -3.36 9.93
C ALA A 81 -10.66 -2.12 9.21
N SER A 82 -9.79 -1.21 8.80
CA SER A 82 -10.11 -0.07 7.92
C SER A 82 -9.90 -0.38 6.44
N ASN A 83 -9.39 -1.56 6.14
CA ASN A 83 -9.21 -2.06 4.77
C ASN A 83 -9.16 -3.60 4.79
N PRO A 84 -9.91 -4.30 3.92
CA PRO A 84 -9.94 -5.76 3.89
C PRO A 84 -8.59 -6.45 3.70
N LEU A 85 -7.62 -5.77 3.09
CA LEU A 85 -6.32 -6.35 2.71
C LEU A 85 -5.22 -6.13 3.76
N SER A 86 -5.43 -5.24 4.75
CA SER A 86 -4.36 -4.77 5.63
C SER A 86 -4.24 -5.49 6.98
N THR A 87 -5.10 -6.48 7.25
CA THR A 87 -5.07 -7.23 8.51
C THR A 87 -3.86 -8.19 8.58
N GLN A 88 -3.18 -8.21 9.73
CA GLN A 88 -2.24 -9.25 10.13
C GLN A 88 -2.97 -10.22 11.05
N ASP A 89 -3.38 -11.38 10.53
CA ASP A 89 -4.21 -12.37 11.24
C ASP A 89 -3.58 -12.85 12.55
N ASP A 90 -2.26 -12.95 12.58
CA ASP A 90 -1.50 -13.33 13.78
C ASP A 90 -1.52 -12.24 14.86
N VAL A 91 -1.50 -10.98 14.47
CA VAL A 91 -1.65 -9.83 15.38
C VAL A 91 -3.06 -9.77 15.94
N ALA A 92 -4.08 -9.93 15.10
CA ALA A 92 -5.47 -10.03 15.54
C ALA A 92 -5.67 -11.14 16.56
N ALA A 93 -5.10 -12.33 16.31
CA ALA A 93 -5.14 -13.47 17.22
C ALA A 93 -4.51 -13.15 18.58
N SER A 94 -3.35 -12.48 18.62
CA SER A 94 -2.69 -12.11 19.88
C SER A 94 -3.45 -11.04 20.66
N LEU A 95 -4.05 -10.06 19.99
CA LEU A 95 -4.90 -9.06 20.64
C LEU A 95 -6.06 -9.71 21.38
N VAL A 96 -6.72 -10.67 20.77
CA VAL A 96 -7.84 -11.40 21.40
C VAL A 96 -7.34 -12.29 22.53
N ARG A 97 -6.38 -13.16 22.28
CA ARG A 97 -5.92 -14.19 23.25
C ARG A 97 -5.13 -13.61 24.40
N ASP A 98 -4.15 -12.75 24.10
CA ASP A 98 -3.14 -12.32 25.08
C ASP A 98 -3.46 -10.97 25.72
N HIS A 99 -4.25 -10.16 25.04
CA HIS A 99 -4.53 -8.77 25.46
C HIS A 99 -5.99 -8.51 25.82
N ASN A 100 -6.89 -9.46 25.59
CA ASN A 100 -8.33 -9.34 25.88
C ASN A 100 -8.96 -8.10 25.20
N ILE A 101 -8.59 -7.87 23.92
CA ILE A 101 -9.14 -6.82 23.05
C ILE A 101 -9.99 -7.48 21.96
N GLY A 102 -11.25 -7.08 21.81
CA GLY A 102 -12.13 -7.58 20.76
C GLY A 102 -11.63 -7.15 19.38
N VAL A 103 -11.55 -8.09 18.43
CA VAL A 103 -11.12 -7.82 17.07
C VAL A 103 -12.08 -8.45 16.07
N PHE A 104 -12.48 -7.67 15.09
CA PHE A 104 -13.31 -8.06 13.94
C PHE A 104 -12.53 -7.76 12.66
N ALA A 105 -11.67 -8.68 12.24
CA ALA A 105 -10.81 -8.48 11.07
C ALA A 105 -10.18 -9.79 10.59
N ILE A 106 -10.29 -10.05 9.29
CA ILE A 106 -9.67 -11.20 8.62
C ILE A 106 -8.99 -10.70 7.34
N LYS A 107 -7.74 -11.09 7.13
CA LYS A 107 -7.01 -10.69 5.93
C LYS A 107 -7.64 -11.24 4.66
N GLY A 108 -7.98 -10.35 3.73
CA GLY A 108 -8.57 -10.71 2.45
C GLY A 108 -10.08 -10.98 2.53
N GLU A 109 -10.73 -10.52 3.60
CA GLU A 109 -12.19 -10.56 3.72
C GLU A 109 -12.88 -9.85 2.56
N ASP A 110 -14.07 -10.30 2.19
CA ASP A 110 -14.88 -9.63 1.20
C ASP A 110 -15.56 -8.37 1.76
N ASN A 111 -16.16 -7.58 0.87
CA ASN A 111 -16.80 -6.33 1.28
C ASN A 111 -17.97 -6.54 2.26
N ASP A 112 -18.74 -7.60 2.11
CA ASP A 112 -19.88 -7.87 3.00
C ASP A 112 -19.37 -8.21 4.40
N THR A 113 -18.38 -9.05 4.53
CA THR A 113 -17.70 -9.38 5.79
C THR A 113 -17.08 -8.13 6.40
N TYR A 114 -16.38 -7.32 5.63
CA TYR A 114 -15.76 -6.07 6.07
C TYR A 114 -16.81 -5.11 6.71
N TYR A 115 -17.92 -4.86 6.03
CA TYR A 115 -18.96 -4.00 6.59
C TYR A 115 -19.70 -4.62 7.78
N ASN A 116 -19.84 -5.95 7.83
CA ASN A 116 -20.38 -6.66 8.98
C ASN A 116 -19.45 -6.54 10.20
N HIS A 117 -18.14 -6.56 10.02
CA HIS A 117 -17.15 -6.31 11.07
C HIS A 117 -17.24 -4.90 11.65
N ILE A 118 -17.46 -3.89 10.80
CA ILE A 118 -17.70 -2.51 11.27
C ILE A 118 -19.00 -2.45 12.09
N LEU A 119 -20.07 -3.11 11.65
CA LEU A 119 -21.33 -3.17 12.39
C LEU A 119 -21.15 -3.86 13.75
N ALA A 120 -20.40 -4.97 13.79
CA ALA A 120 -20.09 -5.67 15.05
C ALA A 120 -19.25 -4.80 16.01
N ALA A 121 -18.29 -4.03 15.50
CA ALA A 121 -17.55 -3.06 16.32
C ALA A 121 -18.47 -1.95 16.87
N LEU A 122 -19.50 -1.55 16.14
CA LEU A 122 -20.49 -0.56 16.60
C LEU A 122 -21.49 -1.13 17.63
N ASP A 123 -21.68 -2.47 17.70
CA ASP A 123 -22.46 -3.11 18.76
C ASP A 123 -21.86 -2.89 20.16
N HIS A 124 -20.57 -2.54 20.20
CA HIS A 124 -19.88 -2.11 21.42
C HIS A 124 -20.43 -0.77 21.99
N LYS A 125 -21.25 -0.04 21.21
CA LYS A 125 -21.82 1.28 21.58
C LYS A 125 -20.73 2.24 22.07
N PRO A 126 -19.81 2.64 21.20
CA PRO A 126 -18.62 3.41 21.60
C PRO A 126 -18.98 4.80 22.12
N HIS A 127 -18.19 5.30 23.05
CA HIS A 127 -18.17 6.71 23.43
C HIS A 127 -17.23 7.51 22.55
N ILE A 128 -16.19 6.85 22.00
CA ILE A 128 -15.18 7.46 21.13
C ILE A 128 -15.00 6.55 19.92
N THR A 129 -14.95 7.16 18.73
CA THR A 129 -14.56 6.49 17.49
C THR A 129 -13.14 6.84 17.14
N MET A 130 -12.34 5.87 16.69
CA MET A 130 -11.06 6.11 16.02
C MET A 130 -11.18 5.52 14.62
N ASP A 131 -10.96 6.32 13.59
CA ASP A 131 -11.21 5.89 12.21
C ASP A 131 -10.02 6.22 11.32
N ASP A 132 -9.87 5.43 10.28
CA ASP A 132 -8.86 5.57 9.24
C ASP A 132 -9.53 5.37 7.88
N GLY A 133 -10.06 6.44 7.33
CA GLY A 133 -10.83 6.48 6.09
C GLY A 133 -12.32 6.79 6.26
N ALA A 134 -12.78 7.04 7.48
CA ALA A 134 -14.15 7.45 7.83
C ALA A 134 -15.26 6.43 7.50
N ASP A 135 -14.95 5.13 7.39
CA ASP A 135 -15.98 4.12 7.12
C ASP A 135 -16.80 3.80 8.37
N LEU A 136 -16.17 3.68 9.55
CA LEU A 136 -16.85 3.49 10.82
C LEU A 136 -17.81 4.66 11.10
N VAL A 137 -17.32 5.89 10.95
CA VAL A 137 -18.11 7.10 11.15
C VAL A 137 -19.27 7.18 10.16
N THR A 138 -19.03 6.84 8.89
CA THR A 138 -20.07 6.82 7.85
C THR A 138 -21.17 5.80 8.16
N ILE A 139 -20.81 4.58 8.55
CA ILE A 139 -21.77 3.52 8.92
C ILE A 139 -22.56 3.92 10.17
N LEU A 140 -21.89 4.51 11.15
CA LEU A 140 -22.53 5.01 12.36
C LEU A 140 -23.62 6.05 12.04
N HIS A 141 -23.36 6.99 11.12
CA HIS A 141 -24.31 8.03 10.73
C HIS A 141 -25.42 7.54 9.77
N THR A 142 -25.19 6.47 9.03
CA THR A 142 -26.15 5.99 8.03
C THR A 142 -26.95 4.77 8.46
N LYS A 143 -26.30 3.76 9.07
CA LYS A 143 -26.92 2.47 9.41
C LYS A 143 -27.09 2.22 10.90
N ARG A 144 -26.33 2.93 11.76
CA ARG A 144 -26.28 2.68 13.21
C ARG A 144 -26.53 3.95 14.02
N GLN A 145 -27.52 4.75 13.61
CA GLN A 145 -27.90 5.97 14.31
C GLN A 145 -28.38 5.71 15.76
N ASP A 146 -28.77 4.48 16.06
CA ASP A 146 -29.07 4.01 17.41
C ASP A 146 -27.88 4.13 18.39
N ALA A 147 -26.66 3.99 17.86
CA ALA A 147 -25.44 4.07 18.66
C ALA A 147 -24.85 5.50 18.75
N LEU A 148 -25.36 6.47 17.99
CA LEU A 148 -24.87 7.86 18.00
C LEU A 148 -25.00 8.55 19.35
N ASN A 149 -26.11 8.32 20.09
CA ASN A 149 -26.41 9.03 21.32
C ASN A 149 -25.37 8.88 22.44
N GLY A 150 -24.49 7.89 22.35
CA GLY A 150 -23.41 7.66 23.32
C GLY A 150 -22.06 8.25 22.91
N VAL A 151 -21.93 8.68 21.67
CA VAL A 151 -20.64 9.13 21.11
C VAL A 151 -20.38 10.58 21.50
N ILE A 152 -19.25 10.82 22.15
CA ILE A 152 -18.82 12.16 22.58
C ILE A 152 -17.81 12.80 21.64
N GLY A 153 -17.19 12.02 20.77
CA GLY A 153 -16.21 12.50 19.80
C GLY A 153 -15.48 11.37 19.08
N GLY A 154 -14.65 11.74 18.12
CA GLY A 154 -13.82 10.79 17.39
C GLY A 154 -12.50 11.38 16.91
N THR A 155 -11.67 10.52 16.33
CA THR A 155 -10.42 10.89 15.68
C THR A 155 -10.34 10.28 14.27
N GLU A 156 -9.65 10.95 13.35
CA GLU A 156 -9.44 10.47 12.00
C GLU A 156 -7.95 10.51 11.64
N GLU A 157 -7.43 9.38 11.18
CA GLU A 157 -6.01 9.14 10.95
C GLU A 157 -5.55 9.61 9.57
N THR A 158 -6.42 9.59 8.54
CA THR A 158 -5.96 9.69 7.16
C THR A 158 -6.60 10.82 6.36
N THR A 159 -5.87 11.30 5.34
CA THR A 159 -6.32 12.42 4.47
C THR A 159 -7.68 12.14 3.82
N THR A 160 -7.90 10.93 3.32
CA THR A 160 -9.15 10.56 2.64
C THR A 160 -10.34 10.65 3.58
N GLY A 161 -10.18 10.15 4.82
CA GLY A 161 -11.22 10.24 5.84
C GLY A 161 -11.49 11.68 6.27
N VAL A 162 -10.47 12.49 6.50
CA VAL A 162 -10.63 13.92 6.83
C VAL A 162 -11.41 14.67 5.75
N ILE A 163 -11.15 14.39 4.46
CA ILE A 163 -11.90 15.00 3.35
C ILE A 163 -13.39 14.60 3.42
N ARG A 164 -13.68 13.32 3.62
CA ARG A 164 -15.05 12.80 3.77
C ARG A 164 -15.78 13.44 4.96
N LEU A 165 -15.12 13.49 6.12
CA LEU A 165 -15.68 14.07 7.34
C LEU A 165 -15.93 15.59 7.21
N ARG A 166 -15.07 16.32 6.52
CA ARG A 166 -15.31 17.73 6.21
C ARG A 166 -16.49 17.92 5.27
N ALA A 167 -16.70 17.02 4.30
CA ALA A 167 -17.89 17.03 3.47
C ALA A 167 -19.15 16.78 4.30
N MET A 168 -19.14 15.77 5.18
CA MET A 168 -20.25 15.49 6.12
C MET A 168 -20.56 16.69 7.03
N ALA A 169 -19.53 17.36 7.54
CA ALA A 169 -19.70 18.57 8.36
C ALA A 169 -20.31 19.73 7.57
N LYS A 170 -19.85 19.94 6.33
CA LYS A 170 -20.37 20.97 5.44
C LYS A 170 -21.84 20.74 5.07
N GLU A 171 -22.24 19.48 4.90
CA GLU A 171 -23.63 19.07 4.63
C GLU A 171 -24.51 19.07 5.90
N GLY A 172 -23.91 19.29 7.08
CA GLY A 172 -24.63 19.31 8.35
C GLY A 172 -25.08 17.92 8.86
N VAL A 173 -24.50 16.85 8.31
CA VAL A 173 -24.84 15.47 8.70
C VAL A 173 -23.94 14.90 9.80
N LEU A 174 -22.77 15.50 10.03
CA LEU A 174 -21.86 15.08 11.10
C LEU A 174 -22.45 15.43 12.48
N GLN A 175 -22.63 14.43 13.35
CA GLN A 175 -23.38 14.56 14.61
C GLN A 175 -22.50 14.77 15.85
N TYR A 176 -21.16 14.63 15.74
CA TYR A 176 -20.24 14.79 16.86
C TYR A 176 -18.87 15.30 16.37
N PRO A 177 -18.06 15.91 17.27
CA PRO A 177 -16.78 16.47 16.90
C PRO A 177 -15.75 15.39 16.54
N ILE A 178 -14.93 15.67 15.50
CA ILE A 178 -13.83 14.82 15.09
C ILE A 178 -12.51 15.61 15.15
N VAL A 179 -11.51 15.01 15.77
CA VAL A 179 -10.12 15.52 15.72
C VAL A 179 -9.41 14.91 14.51
N ALA A 180 -9.02 15.76 13.57
CA ALA A 180 -8.25 15.36 12.38
C ALA A 180 -6.77 15.16 12.76
N VAL A 181 -6.42 13.98 13.26
CA VAL A 181 -5.03 13.63 13.64
C VAL A 181 -4.09 13.72 12.45
N ASN A 182 -4.58 13.35 11.25
CA ASN A 182 -3.81 13.47 10.02
C ASN A 182 -3.28 14.90 9.76
N ASP A 183 -3.98 15.93 10.24
CA ASP A 183 -3.60 17.32 9.99
C ASP A 183 -2.61 17.89 11.01
N ALA A 184 -2.26 17.12 12.04
CA ALA A 184 -1.21 17.49 12.96
C ALA A 184 0.15 17.53 12.26
N ASP A 185 0.94 18.60 12.47
CA ASP A 185 2.27 18.74 11.88
C ASP A 185 3.18 17.54 12.22
N THR A 186 3.10 17.07 13.46
CA THR A 186 3.87 15.90 13.91
C THR A 186 3.41 14.58 13.28
N LYS A 187 2.23 14.53 12.64
CA LYS A 187 1.74 13.36 11.91
C LYS A 187 2.13 13.45 10.45
N HIS A 188 1.58 14.39 9.69
CA HIS A 188 1.72 14.36 8.23
C HIS A 188 3.14 14.70 7.73
N LEU A 189 3.89 15.58 8.43
CA LEU A 189 5.27 15.89 8.07
C LEU A 189 6.23 14.70 8.28
N PHE A 190 5.90 13.77 9.16
CA PHE A 190 6.77 12.67 9.52
C PHE A 190 6.21 11.32 9.03
N ASP A 191 5.02 10.93 9.45
CA ASP A 191 4.43 9.66 9.08
C ASP A 191 4.13 9.58 7.57
N ASN A 192 3.28 10.47 7.04
CA ASN A 192 2.93 10.43 5.62
C ASN A 192 4.16 10.60 4.72
N ARG A 193 5.09 11.47 5.10
CA ARG A 193 6.28 11.76 4.27
C ARG A 193 7.37 10.69 4.41
N TYR A 194 7.78 10.38 5.62
CA TYR A 194 8.93 9.47 5.84
C TYR A 194 8.48 8.03 6.05
N GLY A 195 7.43 7.79 6.81
CA GLY A 195 6.89 6.46 7.09
C GLY A 195 6.33 5.81 5.84
N THR A 196 5.31 6.42 5.23
CA THR A 196 4.66 5.91 4.01
C THR A 196 5.65 5.82 2.85
N GLY A 197 6.53 6.84 2.68
CA GLY A 197 7.55 6.80 1.62
C GLY A 197 8.50 5.62 1.76
N GLN A 198 8.92 5.28 2.96
CA GLN A 198 9.79 4.13 3.22
C GLN A 198 9.04 2.80 3.08
N SER A 199 7.88 2.66 3.73
CA SER A 199 7.13 1.41 3.73
C SER A 199 6.64 1.01 2.34
N THR A 200 6.30 1.98 1.49
CA THR A 200 5.91 1.73 0.10
C THR A 200 7.07 1.14 -0.71
N ILE A 201 8.27 1.73 -0.63
CA ILE A 201 9.47 1.20 -1.31
C ILE A 201 9.82 -0.20 -0.76
N ASP A 202 9.81 -0.37 0.57
CA ASP A 202 10.07 -1.66 1.20
C ASP A 202 9.06 -2.73 0.72
N GLY A 203 7.77 -2.38 0.66
CA GLY A 203 6.72 -3.26 0.18
C GLY A 203 6.92 -3.69 -1.28
N ILE A 204 7.21 -2.74 -2.17
CA ILE A 204 7.47 -3.02 -3.59
C ILE A 204 8.69 -3.92 -3.74
N ILE A 205 9.81 -3.61 -3.07
CA ILE A 205 11.03 -4.42 -3.17
C ILE A 205 10.81 -5.83 -2.61
N ARG A 206 10.20 -5.97 -1.44
CA ARG A 206 9.93 -7.30 -0.84
C ARG A 206 9.00 -8.14 -1.70
N ALA A 207 7.94 -7.54 -2.25
CA ALA A 207 6.99 -8.26 -3.08
C ALA A 207 7.60 -8.70 -4.40
N THR A 208 8.41 -7.86 -5.04
CA THR A 208 8.84 -8.06 -6.44
C THR A 208 10.31 -8.45 -6.59
N ASN A 209 11.19 -8.13 -5.64
CA ASN A 209 12.66 -8.14 -5.77
C ASN A 209 13.16 -7.30 -6.95
N PHE A 210 12.39 -6.30 -7.39
CA PHE A 210 12.73 -5.47 -8.54
C PHE A 210 13.90 -4.53 -8.20
N LEU A 211 14.86 -4.40 -9.12
CA LEU A 211 15.95 -3.44 -9.00
C LEU A 211 15.45 -2.05 -9.42
N LEU A 212 15.32 -1.15 -8.47
CA LEU A 212 14.85 0.21 -8.71
C LEU A 212 15.87 1.09 -9.44
N ALA A 213 17.17 0.85 -9.23
CA ALA A 213 18.22 1.65 -9.85
C ALA A 213 18.14 1.56 -11.39
N GLY A 214 18.13 2.73 -12.04
CA GLY A 214 18.01 2.85 -13.50
C GLY A 214 16.59 2.63 -14.04
N SER A 215 15.59 2.33 -13.19
CA SER A 215 14.19 2.21 -13.62
C SER A 215 13.50 3.56 -13.65
N LYS A 216 12.45 3.69 -14.47
CA LYS A 216 11.54 4.82 -14.47
C LYS A 216 10.39 4.54 -13.52
N PHE A 217 10.39 5.24 -12.39
CA PHE A 217 9.39 5.10 -11.35
C PHE A 217 8.36 6.23 -11.44
N VAL A 218 7.16 5.91 -11.87
CA VAL A 218 6.04 6.85 -12.00
C VAL A 218 5.28 6.88 -10.69
N ILE A 219 5.15 8.07 -10.12
CA ILE A 219 4.38 8.32 -8.90
C ILE A 219 3.20 9.22 -9.25
N ALA A 220 1.99 8.73 -9.03
CA ALA A 220 0.78 9.51 -9.20
C ALA A 220 0.39 10.16 -7.87
N GLY A 221 0.51 11.49 -7.82
CA GLY A 221 0.29 12.31 -6.64
C GLY A 221 1.57 12.84 -6.01
N TYR A 222 1.56 14.14 -5.64
CA TYR A 222 2.69 14.82 -4.98
C TYR A 222 2.25 15.49 -3.68
N GLY A 223 1.34 14.83 -2.94
CA GLY A 223 1.04 15.14 -1.54
C GLY A 223 2.19 14.70 -0.62
N TRP A 224 1.96 14.68 0.69
CA TRP A 224 3.00 14.30 1.64
C TRP A 224 3.57 12.90 1.41
N CYS A 225 2.71 11.92 1.14
CA CYS A 225 3.13 10.56 0.80
C CYS A 225 3.92 10.52 -0.51
N GLY A 226 3.42 11.18 -1.56
CA GLY A 226 4.08 11.24 -2.86
C GLY A 226 5.46 11.87 -2.82
N ARG A 227 5.64 12.95 -2.07
CA ARG A 227 6.96 13.58 -1.82
C ARG A 227 7.94 12.62 -1.15
N GLY A 228 7.45 11.92 -0.12
CA GLY A 228 8.25 10.94 0.60
C GLY A 228 8.67 9.78 -0.30
N LEU A 229 7.72 9.24 -1.05
CA LEU A 229 7.96 8.15 -2.00
C LEU A 229 8.94 8.56 -3.10
N ALA A 230 8.76 9.75 -3.68
CA ALA A 230 9.65 10.30 -4.72
C ALA A 230 11.10 10.43 -4.22
N SER A 231 11.26 10.95 -3.01
CA SER A 231 12.58 11.06 -2.37
C SER A 231 13.24 9.69 -2.16
N ARG A 232 12.48 8.68 -1.73
CA ARG A 232 13.01 7.33 -1.50
C ARG A 232 13.33 6.61 -2.81
N ALA A 233 12.46 6.70 -3.81
CA ALA A 233 12.69 6.10 -5.12
C ALA A 233 13.93 6.70 -5.80
N ARG A 234 14.10 8.04 -5.75
CA ARG A 234 15.31 8.72 -6.23
C ARG A 234 16.54 8.28 -5.45
N GLY A 235 16.44 8.16 -4.12
CA GLY A 235 17.53 7.67 -3.28
C GLY A 235 17.92 6.21 -3.56
N ALA A 236 17.01 5.40 -4.09
CA ALA A 236 17.26 4.05 -4.57
C ALA A 236 17.79 4.00 -6.03
N GLY A 237 18.06 5.15 -6.66
CA GLY A 237 18.63 5.25 -8.00
C GLY A 237 17.63 5.19 -9.15
N ALA A 238 16.32 5.32 -8.88
CA ALA A 238 15.30 5.41 -9.92
C ALA A 238 15.24 6.81 -10.56
N GLU A 239 14.91 6.86 -11.86
CA GLU A 239 14.44 8.08 -12.53
C GLU A 239 12.97 8.28 -12.17
N VAL A 240 12.68 9.27 -11.32
CA VAL A 240 11.32 9.51 -10.82
C VAL A 240 10.56 10.43 -11.75
N ILE A 241 9.35 10.02 -12.11
CA ILE A 241 8.38 10.79 -12.89
C ILE A 241 7.15 11.02 -12.00
N ILE A 242 6.72 12.28 -11.89
CA ILE A 242 5.53 12.65 -11.12
C ILE A 242 4.37 12.95 -12.07
N THR A 243 3.20 12.46 -11.73
CA THR A 243 1.93 12.89 -12.34
C THR A 243 1.06 13.53 -11.26
N GLU A 244 0.55 14.73 -11.49
CA GLU A 244 -0.20 15.51 -10.50
C GLU A 244 -1.26 16.36 -11.21
N VAL A 245 -2.39 16.60 -10.55
CA VAL A 245 -3.50 17.43 -11.07
C VAL A 245 -3.57 18.80 -10.40
N ASP A 246 -2.96 18.95 -9.22
CA ASP A 246 -2.84 20.24 -8.54
C ASP A 246 -1.61 20.98 -9.08
N PRO A 247 -1.79 22.15 -9.72
CA PRO A 247 -0.69 22.87 -10.36
C PRO A 247 0.37 23.33 -9.36
N THR A 248 0.00 23.61 -8.11
CA THR A 248 0.96 24.02 -7.07
C THR A 248 1.88 22.87 -6.69
N LYS A 249 1.30 21.67 -6.47
CA LYS A 249 2.08 20.47 -6.17
C LYS A 249 2.92 20.01 -7.36
N ALA A 250 2.38 20.13 -8.58
CA ALA A 250 3.13 19.83 -9.80
C ALA A 250 4.34 20.76 -9.96
N LEU A 251 4.16 22.06 -9.69
CA LEU A 251 5.25 23.03 -9.71
C LEU A 251 6.29 22.70 -8.62
N GLU A 252 5.86 22.37 -7.42
CA GLU A 252 6.78 21.96 -6.34
C GLU A 252 7.59 20.73 -6.75
N ALA A 253 6.95 19.69 -7.33
CA ALA A 253 7.66 18.52 -7.83
C ALA A 253 8.72 18.88 -8.87
N ALA A 254 8.42 19.80 -9.77
CA ALA A 254 9.37 20.29 -10.77
C ALA A 254 10.54 21.05 -10.12
N MET A 255 10.28 21.89 -9.11
CA MET A 255 11.31 22.61 -8.35
C MET A 255 12.19 21.69 -7.51
N ASP A 256 11.63 20.55 -7.01
CA ASP A 256 12.37 19.49 -6.33
C ASP A 256 13.24 18.65 -7.30
N GLY A 257 13.22 18.99 -8.61
CA GLY A 257 14.03 18.38 -9.65
C GLY A 257 13.46 17.06 -10.19
N PHE A 258 12.15 16.83 -10.05
CA PHE A 258 11.48 15.69 -10.67
C PHE A 258 10.92 16.04 -12.04
N ARG A 259 10.88 15.06 -12.92
CA ARG A 259 10.20 15.18 -14.19
C ARG A 259 8.69 15.08 -13.98
N VAL A 260 7.94 16.09 -14.44
CA VAL A 260 6.48 16.14 -14.32
C VAL A 260 5.85 16.00 -15.69
N MET A 261 4.81 15.16 -15.81
CA MET A 261 4.06 14.98 -17.05
C MET A 261 2.67 14.38 -16.77
N THR A 262 1.86 14.28 -17.81
CA THR A 262 0.55 13.60 -17.72
C THR A 262 0.71 12.09 -17.52
N MET A 263 -0.29 11.41 -16.93
CA MET A 263 -0.27 9.96 -16.80
C MET A 263 -0.25 9.27 -18.18
N ALA A 264 -0.94 9.83 -19.17
CA ALA A 264 -0.95 9.28 -20.53
C ALA A 264 0.45 9.26 -21.20
N GLU A 265 1.31 10.23 -20.85
CA GLU A 265 2.72 10.25 -21.30
C GLU A 265 3.58 9.31 -20.44
N ALA A 266 3.39 9.37 -19.13
CA ALA A 266 4.16 8.57 -18.17
C ALA A 266 3.92 7.05 -18.32
N ALA A 267 2.69 6.65 -18.68
CA ALA A 267 2.32 5.25 -18.89
C ALA A 267 3.20 4.55 -19.95
N LYS A 268 3.62 5.27 -20.98
CA LYS A 268 4.50 4.75 -22.04
C LYS A 268 5.96 4.58 -21.60
N LEU A 269 6.34 5.26 -20.52
CA LEU A 269 7.74 5.38 -20.09
C LEU A 269 8.06 4.54 -18.85
N GLY A 270 7.07 4.39 -17.95
CA GLY A 270 7.28 3.79 -16.63
C GLY A 270 7.64 2.31 -16.66
N ASP A 271 8.45 1.90 -15.72
CA ASP A 271 8.74 0.50 -15.40
C ASP A 271 8.01 0.09 -14.11
N VAL A 272 7.90 1.04 -13.16
CA VAL A 272 7.16 0.88 -11.90
C VAL A 272 6.20 2.06 -11.75
N PHE A 273 4.99 1.77 -11.34
CA PHE A 273 3.94 2.76 -11.08
C PHE A 273 3.45 2.61 -9.65
N CYS A 274 3.28 3.74 -8.96
CA CYS A 274 2.67 3.75 -7.64
C CYS A 274 1.70 4.94 -7.53
N THR A 275 0.44 4.63 -7.22
CA THR A 275 -0.58 5.66 -6.97
C THR A 275 -0.64 5.99 -5.48
N VAL A 276 -0.71 7.29 -5.16
CA VAL A 276 -0.73 7.80 -3.78
C VAL A 276 -1.61 9.05 -3.67
N THR A 277 -2.73 9.08 -4.39
CA THR A 277 -3.58 10.26 -4.51
C THR A 277 -4.75 10.29 -3.52
N GLY A 278 -5.17 9.12 -3.03
CA GLY A 278 -6.42 8.97 -2.28
C GLY A 278 -7.68 9.22 -3.13
N ASN A 279 -7.56 9.13 -4.46
CA ASN A 279 -8.65 9.32 -5.42
C ASN A 279 -9.06 7.96 -6.03
N LYS A 280 -9.78 7.96 -7.12
CA LYS A 280 -10.17 6.74 -7.84
C LYS A 280 -9.79 6.84 -9.33
N SER A 281 -9.61 5.69 -9.98
CA SER A 281 -9.38 5.58 -11.43
C SER A 281 -8.23 6.47 -11.93
N VAL A 282 -7.12 6.49 -11.20
CA VAL A 282 -5.91 7.25 -11.53
C VAL A 282 -5.14 6.55 -12.65
N ILE A 283 -5.04 5.22 -12.57
CA ILE A 283 -4.55 4.36 -13.66
C ILE A 283 -5.76 3.65 -14.27
N THR A 284 -6.08 4.02 -15.50
CA THR A 284 -7.23 3.51 -16.25
C THR A 284 -6.81 2.52 -17.33
N LYS A 285 -7.80 1.89 -17.97
CA LYS A 285 -7.62 1.01 -19.13
C LYS A 285 -6.66 1.60 -20.17
N ASP A 286 -6.91 2.85 -20.59
CA ASP A 286 -6.13 3.50 -21.65
C ASP A 286 -4.65 3.66 -21.28
N HIS A 287 -4.36 3.83 -19.99
CA HIS A 287 -2.98 3.87 -19.48
C HIS A 287 -2.34 2.49 -19.52
N ILE A 288 -3.08 1.45 -19.11
CA ILE A 288 -2.61 0.06 -19.05
C ILE A 288 -2.26 -0.46 -20.44
N GLU A 289 -3.08 -0.15 -21.47
CA GLU A 289 -2.88 -0.59 -22.86
C GLU A 289 -1.55 -0.15 -23.46
N VAL A 290 -0.99 0.96 -22.98
CA VAL A 290 0.27 1.53 -23.51
C VAL A 290 1.47 1.31 -22.58
N MET A 291 1.30 0.65 -21.46
CA MET A 291 2.39 0.31 -20.55
C MET A 291 3.33 -0.72 -21.17
N LYS A 292 4.56 -0.70 -20.71
CA LYS A 292 5.56 -1.69 -21.11
C LYS A 292 5.18 -3.08 -20.60
N ASN A 293 5.59 -4.10 -21.34
CA ASN A 293 5.58 -5.46 -20.82
C ASN A 293 6.48 -5.56 -19.58
N GLY A 294 5.98 -6.20 -18.53
CA GLY A 294 6.68 -6.31 -17.25
C GLY A 294 6.56 -5.06 -16.37
N ALA A 295 5.69 -4.10 -16.71
CA ALA A 295 5.39 -2.97 -15.84
C ALA A 295 4.82 -3.44 -14.49
N ILE A 296 5.32 -2.86 -13.40
CA ILE A 296 4.84 -3.14 -12.04
C ILE A 296 3.89 -2.02 -11.65
N ILE A 297 2.68 -2.36 -11.26
CA ILE A 297 1.68 -1.40 -10.79
C ILE A 297 1.40 -1.65 -9.32
N SER A 298 1.43 -0.61 -8.51
CA SER A 298 1.18 -0.66 -7.07
C SER A 298 0.35 0.52 -6.60
N ASN A 299 -0.29 0.37 -5.46
CA ASN A 299 -1.03 1.43 -4.78
C ASN A 299 -0.52 1.60 -3.35
N SER A 300 -0.24 2.84 -2.96
CA SER A 300 0.08 3.25 -1.59
C SER A 300 -0.99 4.19 -1.02
N GLY A 301 -2.06 4.44 -1.77
CA GLY A 301 -3.25 5.11 -1.26
C GLY A 301 -4.07 4.20 -0.35
N HIS A 302 -5.08 4.78 0.30
CA HIS A 302 -5.89 4.06 1.28
C HIS A 302 -6.67 2.88 0.68
N PHE A 303 -7.20 3.04 -0.54
CA PHE A 303 -7.94 2.00 -1.26
C PHE A 303 -7.33 1.71 -2.63
N ASN A 304 -7.45 0.47 -3.08
CA ASN A 304 -6.97 0.01 -4.39
C ASN A 304 -7.78 0.54 -5.59
N VAL A 305 -8.84 1.28 -5.36
CA VAL A 305 -9.71 1.89 -6.38
C VAL A 305 -9.00 2.94 -7.26
N GLU A 306 -7.78 3.32 -6.89
CA GLU A 306 -6.93 4.18 -7.71
C GLU A 306 -6.49 3.50 -9.02
N ILE A 307 -6.49 2.15 -9.04
CA ILE A 307 -6.15 1.33 -10.21
C ILE A 307 -7.41 0.64 -10.72
N ASP A 308 -7.65 0.68 -12.02
CA ASP A 308 -8.78 0.00 -12.66
C ASP A 308 -8.52 -1.51 -12.77
N ILE A 309 -8.62 -2.21 -11.62
CA ILE A 309 -8.47 -3.66 -11.54
C ILE A 309 -9.49 -4.41 -12.42
N PRO A 310 -10.78 -3.99 -12.50
CA PRO A 310 -11.73 -4.62 -13.40
C PRO A 310 -11.33 -4.53 -14.89
N ALA A 311 -10.66 -3.46 -15.29
CA ALA A 311 -10.10 -3.37 -16.65
C ALA A 311 -8.94 -4.34 -16.85
N LEU A 312 -8.00 -4.44 -15.89
CA LEU A 312 -6.92 -5.42 -15.91
C LEU A 312 -7.45 -6.85 -16.05
N ASP A 313 -8.46 -7.22 -15.25
CA ASP A 313 -9.09 -8.54 -15.30
C ASP A 313 -9.72 -8.84 -16.68
N LYS A 314 -10.37 -7.84 -17.31
CA LYS A 314 -11.02 -7.98 -18.62
C LYS A 314 -10.03 -8.03 -19.79
N MET A 315 -8.92 -7.32 -19.69
CA MET A 315 -7.93 -7.19 -20.77
C MET A 315 -6.96 -8.38 -20.78
N SER A 316 -6.73 -8.99 -19.62
CA SER A 316 -5.79 -10.09 -19.50
C SER A 316 -6.35 -11.39 -20.04
N SER A 317 -5.51 -12.16 -20.71
CA SER A 317 -5.83 -13.54 -21.14
C SER A 317 -5.73 -14.54 -20.00
N SER A 318 -4.92 -14.23 -18.98
CA SER A 318 -4.79 -15.00 -17.75
C SER A 318 -4.29 -14.14 -16.60
N LYS A 319 -4.67 -14.54 -15.39
CA LYS A 319 -4.19 -13.96 -14.13
C LYS A 319 -3.67 -15.09 -13.26
N ARG A 320 -2.54 -14.88 -12.61
CA ARG A 320 -2.01 -15.82 -11.62
C ARG A 320 -1.27 -15.10 -10.50
N THR A 321 -1.40 -15.59 -9.28
CA THR A 321 -0.56 -15.13 -8.18
C THR A 321 0.82 -15.78 -8.29
N THR A 322 1.83 -14.99 -8.60
CA THR A 322 3.21 -15.48 -8.82
C THR A 322 4.04 -15.47 -7.55
N ARG A 323 3.71 -14.57 -6.63
CA ARG A 323 4.35 -14.40 -5.32
C ARG A 323 3.33 -13.87 -4.33
N ASN A 324 3.64 -13.95 -3.04
CA ASN A 324 2.82 -13.30 -2.02
C ASN A 324 2.66 -11.81 -2.36
N PHE A 325 1.41 -11.35 -2.46
CA PHE A 325 1.04 -9.98 -2.80
C PHE A 325 1.34 -9.53 -4.24
N VAL A 326 1.63 -10.45 -5.16
CA VAL A 326 1.87 -10.14 -6.57
C VAL A 326 1.01 -11.00 -7.47
N ASP A 327 0.08 -10.35 -8.16
CA ASP A 327 -0.69 -10.94 -9.25
C ASP A 327 -0.08 -10.53 -10.58
N GLU A 328 0.18 -11.50 -11.43
CA GLU A 328 0.63 -11.32 -12.80
C GLU A 328 -0.57 -11.39 -13.73
N TYR A 329 -0.70 -10.38 -14.56
CA TYR A 329 -1.69 -10.29 -15.61
C TYR A 329 -0.99 -10.47 -16.96
N CYS A 330 -1.30 -11.54 -17.69
CA CYS A 330 -0.71 -11.82 -18.99
C CYS A 330 -1.62 -11.33 -20.10
N PHE A 331 -1.06 -10.58 -21.04
CA PHE A 331 -1.73 -10.20 -22.28
C PHE A 331 -1.22 -11.12 -23.39
N ALA A 332 -2.08 -11.45 -24.35
CA ALA A 332 -1.75 -12.39 -25.42
C ALA A 332 -0.67 -11.78 -26.33
N ASP A 333 0.61 -11.99 -26.02
CA ASP A 333 1.75 -11.98 -26.94
C ASP A 333 3.04 -12.21 -26.13
N GLN A 334 3.53 -13.44 -26.15
CA GLN A 334 4.81 -13.73 -25.46
C GLN A 334 5.59 -14.82 -26.19
N SER A 335 6.73 -14.55 -26.63
CA SER A 335 8.05 -14.78 -26.17
C SER A 335 9.00 -15.24 -27.26
N LEU A 336 10.01 -14.43 -27.54
CA LEU A 336 11.11 -14.72 -28.46
C LEU A 336 11.84 -16.04 -28.13
N SER A 337 11.90 -16.41 -26.84
CA SER A 337 12.52 -17.68 -26.43
C SER A 337 11.66 -18.89 -26.79
N VAL A 338 10.34 -18.81 -26.70
CA VAL A 338 9.43 -19.86 -27.18
C VAL A 338 9.46 -19.91 -28.71
N GLU A 339 9.51 -18.77 -29.39
CA GLU A 339 9.68 -18.69 -30.83
C GLU A 339 10.99 -19.39 -31.27
N TYR A 340 12.09 -19.16 -30.57
CA TYR A 340 13.37 -19.82 -30.82
C TYR A 340 13.26 -21.33 -30.63
N MET A 341 12.65 -21.81 -29.54
CA MET A 341 12.44 -23.23 -29.29
C MET A 341 11.54 -23.87 -30.36
N VAL A 342 10.47 -23.21 -30.76
CA VAL A 342 9.58 -23.70 -31.84
C VAL A 342 10.34 -23.83 -33.15
N LYS A 343 11.18 -22.85 -33.48
CA LYS A 343 11.95 -22.84 -34.74
C LYS A 343 13.11 -23.87 -34.78
N ASN A 344 13.72 -24.17 -33.62
CA ASN A 344 14.97 -24.90 -33.57
C ASN A 344 14.91 -26.26 -32.84
N HIS A 345 13.77 -26.63 -32.23
CA HIS A 345 13.66 -27.83 -31.39
C HIS A 345 14.12 -29.13 -32.08
N SER A 346 13.94 -29.24 -33.38
CA SER A 346 14.33 -30.43 -34.16
C SER A 346 15.84 -30.62 -34.33
N THR A 347 16.63 -29.55 -34.10
CA THR A 347 18.08 -29.56 -34.22
C THR A 347 18.80 -29.49 -32.87
N LEU A 348 18.06 -29.31 -31.77
CA LEU A 348 18.63 -29.22 -30.45
C LEU A 348 18.71 -30.59 -29.77
N GLU A 349 19.89 -30.88 -29.19
CA GLU A 349 20.14 -32.08 -28.39
C GLU A 349 19.54 -31.94 -26.96
N LYS A 350 19.38 -33.05 -26.26
CA LYS A 350 18.88 -33.07 -24.87
C LYS A 350 19.95 -32.61 -23.87
N ARG A 351 20.29 -31.32 -23.90
CA ARG A 351 21.23 -30.67 -22.97
C ARG A 351 20.78 -29.24 -22.62
N VAL A 352 21.41 -28.65 -21.63
CA VAL A 352 21.21 -27.25 -21.29
C VAL A 352 21.98 -26.35 -22.23
N TYR A 353 21.31 -25.47 -22.94
CA TYR A 353 21.90 -24.47 -23.81
C TYR A 353 22.00 -23.13 -23.11
N ARG A 354 23.07 -22.40 -23.36
CA ARG A 354 23.08 -20.96 -23.13
C ARG A 354 22.14 -20.30 -24.14
N VAL A 355 21.55 -19.18 -23.75
CA VAL A 355 20.85 -18.31 -24.71
C VAL A 355 21.85 -17.97 -25.81
N PRO A 356 21.54 -18.18 -27.10
CA PRO A 356 22.40 -17.79 -28.19
C PRO A 356 22.79 -16.32 -28.10
N GLU A 357 24.06 -15.98 -28.32
CA GLU A 357 24.56 -14.62 -28.15
C GLU A 357 23.81 -13.61 -29.03
N GLU A 358 23.39 -14.00 -30.21
CA GLU A 358 22.57 -13.17 -31.10
C GLU A 358 21.19 -12.86 -30.50
N LEU A 359 20.59 -13.84 -29.81
CA LEU A 359 19.31 -13.66 -29.14
C LEU A 359 19.48 -12.76 -27.92
N ASP A 360 20.55 -12.95 -27.14
CA ASP A 360 20.88 -12.13 -25.99
C ASP A 360 21.15 -10.66 -26.39
N LYS A 361 21.95 -10.44 -27.44
CA LYS A 361 22.17 -9.12 -28.02
C LYS A 361 20.86 -8.51 -28.57
N ARG A 362 19.98 -9.32 -29.17
CA ARG A 362 18.66 -8.87 -29.61
C ARG A 362 17.79 -8.41 -28.43
N VAL A 363 17.78 -9.17 -27.34
CA VAL A 363 17.06 -8.78 -26.09
C VAL A 363 17.62 -7.46 -25.54
N ALA A 364 18.96 -7.32 -25.46
CA ALA A 364 19.59 -6.08 -25.00
C ALA A 364 19.23 -4.89 -25.90
N LYS A 365 19.24 -5.08 -27.22
CA LYS A 365 18.85 -4.05 -28.19
C LYS A 365 17.39 -3.65 -28.03
N LEU A 366 16.48 -4.62 -27.93
CA LEU A 366 15.06 -4.38 -27.69
C LEU A 366 14.82 -3.67 -26.35
N LYS A 367 15.61 -4.01 -25.31
CA LYS A 367 15.55 -3.31 -24.03
C LYS A 367 15.98 -1.86 -24.15
N LEU A 368 17.07 -1.57 -24.83
CA LEU A 368 17.50 -0.19 -25.11
C LEU A 368 16.47 0.58 -25.92
N GLU A 369 15.92 -0.03 -26.96
CA GLU A 369 14.84 0.56 -27.77
C GLU A 369 13.60 0.86 -26.91
N SER A 370 13.19 -0.08 -26.03
CA SER A 370 12.05 0.11 -25.12
C SER A 370 12.28 1.24 -24.10
N MET A 371 13.54 1.54 -23.78
CA MET A 371 13.94 2.65 -22.92
C MET A 371 14.11 3.97 -23.69
N GLY A 372 13.93 3.95 -25.04
CA GLY A 372 14.16 5.10 -25.90
C GLY A 372 15.65 5.47 -26.03
N ILE A 373 16.56 4.55 -25.67
CA ILE A 373 18.00 4.76 -25.72
C ILE A 373 18.51 4.31 -27.08
N LYS A 374 19.20 5.22 -27.78
CA LYS A 374 19.93 4.91 -29.00
C LYS A 374 21.40 4.83 -28.65
N ILE A 375 22.07 3.83 -29.20
CA ILE A 375 23.52 3.64 -29.08
C ILE A 375 24.16 3.79 -30.46
N ASP A 376 25.43 4.13 -30.48
CA ASP A 376 26.21 4.18 -31.70
C ASP A 376 26.42 2.80 -32.29
N LYS A 377 26.71 2.76 -33.59
CA LYS A 377 27.13 1.57 -34.31
C LYS A 377 28.60 1.76 -34.70
N LEU A 378 29.32 0.68 -34.70
CA LEU A 378 30.68 0.70 -35.25
C LEU A 378 30.61 1.13 -36.70
N THR A 379 31.58 1.93 -37.14
CA THR A 379 31.79 2.21 -38.54
C THR A 379 32.44 0.98 -39.21
N PRO A 380 32.32 0.82 -40.53
CA PRO A 380 33.00 -0.27 -41.24
C PRO A 380 34.51 -0.34 -40.96
N GLU A 381 35.16 0.80 -40.82
CA GLU A 381 36.58 0.93 -40.49
C GLU A 381 36.90 0.44 -39.08
N GLN A 382 36.00 0.69 -38.11
CA GLN A 382 36.11 0.19 -36.73
C GLN A 382 35.86 -1.32 -36.65
N GLU A 383 34.92 -1.84 -37.44
CA GLU A 383 34.68 -3.29 -37.54
C GLU A 383 35.88 -4.02 -38.13
N GLU A 384 36.52 -3.45 -39.20
CA GLU A 384 37.71 -3.98 -39.83
C GLU A 384 38.90 -3.96 -38.85
N TYR A 385 39.10 -2.87 -38.12
CA TYR A 385 40.09 -2.75 -37.08
C TYR A 385 39.93 -3.80 -35.96
N GLN A 386 38.73 -4.04 -35.48
CA GLN A 386 38.45 -5.05 -34.46
C GLN A 386 38.62 -6.50 -34.96
N ALA A 387 38.41 -6.75 -36.25
CA ALA A 387 38.58 -8.06 -36.88
C ALA A 387 40.04 -8.31 -37.32
N GLY A 388 40.85 -7.27 -37.42
CA GLY A 388 42.22 -7.32 -37.85
C GLY A 388 43.22 -7.51 -36.71
N TRP A 389 44.40 -8.05 -37.05
CA TRP A 389 45.53 -8.17 -36.11
C TRP A 389 46.74 -7.38 -36.61
N SER A 390 46.64 -6.75 -37.77
CA SER A 390 47.75 -6.09 -38.45
C SER A 390 47.98 -4.65 -38.02
N GLU A 391 47.00 -4.01 -37.40
CA GLU A 391 47.12 -2.68 -36.86
C GLU A 391 47.04 -2.76 -35.32
N GLY A 392 48.11 -2.48 -34.63
CA GLY A 392 48.22 -2.37 -33.19
C GLY A 392 48.82 -1.02 -32.79
N THR A 393 48.43 -0.50 -31.65
CA THR A 393 49.07 0.65 -31.02
C THR A 393 50.30 0.26 -30.27
#